data_d790148ec2da7c12879c72a62381a9af
#
_entry.id   d790148ec2da7c12879c72a62381a9af
#
_cell.length_a   1.000
_cell.length_b   1.000
_cell.length_c   1.000
_cell.angle_alpha   90.00
_cell.angle_beta   90.00
_cell.angle_gamma   90.00
#
_symmetry.space_group_name_H-M   'P 1'
#
loop_
_entity.id
_entity.type
_entity.pdbx_description
1 polymer ?
#
loop_
_entity_poly.entity_id
_entity_poly.type
_entity_poly.pdbx_seq_one_letter_code
_entity_poly.pdbx_strand_id
1 'polypeptide(L)'
;MSNQFKYYAQTRRPKGFWGKRAIKKMNGPKHALLPEWVFAEFNLLNDSRILDVGCGGGANIKRMLALNPTVTVTGLDISKLAMEETINENYRNIVDNRCIVVGGNAIQMPLAKESFELVTAFETIYFWSSLALGMKEMFRLLKPGGTCLIANEMNGQEEYVKELEKAANMRIYTVDDIKEYLIDAGFVNISTRQDEARHFVCLTATKP
;
A
#
# COMPACT_ATOMS: atom_id res chain seq x y z
N MET A 1 -2.62 -28.46 -7.94
CA MET A 1 -2.83 -27.13 -7.35
C MET A 1 -3.83 -26.35 -8.18
N SER A 2 -4.90 -25.86 -7.57
CA SER A 2 -5.92 -25.07 -8.28
C SER A 2 -5.30 -23.77 -8.83
N ASN A 3 -5.90 -23.18 -9.87
CA ASN A 3 -5.45 -21.89 -10.44
C ASN A 3 -5.48 -20.75 -9.41
N GLN A 4 -6.28 -20.87 -8.37
CA GLN A 4 -6.40 -19.93 -7.27
C GLN A 4 -5.14 -19.93 -6.38
N PHE A 5 -4.58 -21.11 -6.07
CA PHE A 5 -3.31 -21.19 -5.31
C PHE A 5 -2.13 -20.57 -6.06
N LYS A 6 -2.06 -20.76 -7.39
CA LYS A 6 -1.01 -20.13 -8.21
C LYS A 6 -1.12 -18.61 -8.21
N TYR A 7 -2.33 -18.09 -8.14
CA TYR A 7 -2.57 -16.65 -8.05
C TYR A 7 -2.08 -16.09 -6.70
N TYR A 8 -2.51 -16.65 -5.58
CA TYR A 8 -2.11 -16.18 -4.24
C TYR A 8 -0.59 -16.27 -4.02
N ALA A 9 0.07 -17.30 -4.54
CA ALA A 9 1.53 -17.41 -4.50
C ALA A 9 2.27 -16.28 -5.23
N GLN A 10 1.59 -15.56 -6.13
CA GLN A 10 2.16 -14.43 -6.89
C GLN A 10 1.82 -13.05 -6.30
N THR A 11 0.98 -12.97 -5.28
CA THR A 11 0.57 -11.66 -4.74
C THR A 11 1.70 -10.95 -3.98
N ARG A 12 2.49 -11.69 -3.22
CA ARG A 12 3.61 -11.13 -2.42
C ARG A 12 4.79 -10.66 -3.27
N ARG A 13 5.22 -11.43 -4.26
CA ARG A 13 6.39 -11.15 -5.10
C ARG A 13 6.19 -11.72 -6.49
N PRO A 14 5.42 -11.04 -7.33
CA PRO A 14 5.07 -11.53 -8.65
C PRO A 14 6.30 -11.75 -9.54
N LYS A 15 6.32 -12.88 -10.28
CA LYS A 15 7.39 -13.24 -11.21
C LYS A 15 6.85 -13.90 -12.47
N GLY A 16 7.52 -13.64 -13.59
CA GLY A 16 7.24 -14.28 -14.89
C GLY A 16 5.80 -14.08 -15.37
N PHE A 17 5.34 -14.95 -16.25
CA PHE A 17 4.03 -14.85 -16.88
C PHE A 17 2.86 -14.82 -15.88
N TRP A 18 2.87 -15.69 -14.88
CA TRP A 18 1.82 -15.73 -13.85
C TRP A 18 1.85 -14.49 -12.95
N GLY A 19 3.03 -13.94 -12.69
CA GLY A 19 3.17 -12.69 -11.98
C GLY A 19 2.57 -11.51 -12.75
N LYS A 20 2.81 -11.39 -14.06
CA LYS A 20 2.18 -10.37 -14.91
C LYS A 20 0.65 -10.47 -14.88
N ARG A 21 0.12 -11.71 -14.98
CA ARG A 21 -1.32 -11.93 -14.89
C ARG A 21 -1.91 -11.55 -13.54
N ALA A 22 -1.17 -11.81 -12.45
CA ALA A 22 -1.58 -11.42 -11.10
C ALA A 22 -1.62 -9.88 -10.97
N ILE A 23 -0.57 -9.17 -11.41
CA ILE A 23 -0.53 -7.70 -11.38
C ILE A 23 -1.66 -7.11 -12.22
N LYS A 24 -1.89 -7.61 -13.42
CA LYS A 24 -3.00 -7.14 -14.27
C LYS A 24 -4.36 -7.30 -13.59
N LYS A 25 -4.55 -8.38 -12.83
CA LYS A 25 -5.78 -8.60 -12.06
C LYS A 25 -5.86 -7.62 -10.87
N MET A 26 -4.74 -7.39 -10.15
CA MET A 26 -4.68 -6.42 -9.05
C MET A 26 -4.88 -4.97 -9.51
N ASN A 27 -4.46 -4.62 -10.73
CA ASN A 27 -4.75 -3.31 -11.33
C ASN A 27 -6.19 -3.22 -11.89
N GLY A 28 -6.96 -4.29 -11.83
CA GLY A 28 -8.31 -4.36 -12.41
C GLY A 28 -9.38 -3.66 -11.56
N PRO A 29 -10.60 -3.54 -12.12
CA PRO A 29 -11.68 -2.75 -11.50
C PRO A 29 -12.13 -3.27 -10.13
N LYS A 30 -11.99 -4.58 -9.85
CA LYS A 30 -12.35 -5.12 -8.54
C LYS A 30 -11.48 -4.52 -7.41
N HIS A 31 -10.17 -4.42 -7.65
CA HIS A 31 -9.23 -3.82 -6.68
C HIS A 31 -9.20 -2.28 -6.73
N ALA A 32 -9.99 -1.67 -7.61
CA ALA A 32 -10.21 -0.22 -7.62
C ALA A 32 -11.16 0.24 -6.50
N LEU A 33 -12.05 -0.64 -6.06
CA LEU A 33 -13.13 -0.28 -5.12
C LEU A 33 -12.60 0.22 -3.78
N LEU A 34 -11.56 -0.42 -3.23
CA LEU A 34 -10.96 0.01 -1.97
C LEU A 34 -10.32 1.41 -2.05
N PRO A 35 -9.39 1.70 -2.98
CA PRO A 35 -8.82 3.04 -3.08
C PRO A 35 -9.87 4.11 -3.48
N GLU A 36 -10.86 3.79 -4.30
CA GLU A 36 -11.96 4.70 -4.61
C GLU A 36 -12.77 5.05 -3.35
N TRP A 37 -13.09 4.06 -2.53
CA TRP A 37 -13.75 4.28 -1.24
C TRP A 37 -12.87 5.11 -0.29
N VAL A 38 -11.56 4.85 -0.22
CA VAL A 38 -10.63 5.65 0.60
C VAL A 38 -10.63 7.10 0.15
N PHE A 39 -10.37 7.37 -1.12
CA PHE A 39 -10.22 8.72 -1.66
C PHE A 39 -11.54 9.48 -1.83
N ALA A 40 -12.69 8.83 -1.69
CA ALA A 40 -13.99 9.53 -1.61
C ALA A 40 -14.06 10.50 -0.42
N GLU A 41 -13.31 10.23 0.65
CA GLU A 41 -13.32 11.05 1.87
C GLU A 41 -11.91 11.54 2.27
N PHE A 42 -10.85 11.01 1.66
CA PHE A 42 -9.48 11.41 1.96
C PHE A 42 -8.95 12.34 0.87
N ASN A 43 -8.73 13.61 1.23
CA ASN A 43 -8.23 14.61 0.30
C ASN A 43 -6.70 14.65 0.29
N LEU A 44 -6.12 14.58 -0.91
CA LEU A 44 -4.69 14.78 -1.11
C LEU A 44 -4.38 16.28 -1.05
N LEU A 45 -3.50 16.67 -0.13
CA LEU A 45 -3.07 18.06 -0.01
C LEU A 45 -2.20 18.46 -1.20
N ASN A 46 -2.31 19.73 -1.63
CA ASN A 46 -1.51 20.26 -2.72
C ASN A 46 -0.01 20.16 -2.41
N ASP A 47 0.77 19.99 -3.46
CA ASP A 47 2.24 19.95 -3.43
C ASP A 47 2.83 18.84 -2.53
N SER A 48 1.98 17.88 -2.13
CA SER A 48 2.44 16.74 -1.30
C SER A 48 3.34 15.80 -2.07
N ARG A 49 4.41 15.38 -1.42
CA ARG A 49 5.20 14.21 -1.82
C ARG A 49 4.62 12.98 -1.12
N ILE A 50 4.19 12.03 -1.91
CA ILE A 50 3.52 10.82 -1.45
C ILE A 50 4.42 9.62 -1.68
N LEU A 51 4.51 8.71 -0.70
CA LEU A 51 5.11 7.39 -0.86
C LEU A 51 4.01 6.34 -0.85
N ASP A 52 3.97 5.48 -1.87
CA ASP A 52 3.10 4.29 -1.91
C ASP A 52 3.96 3.04 -1.67
N VAL A 53 3.82 2.43 -0.50
CA VAL A 53 4.62 1.28 -0.05
C VAL A 53 3.97 -0.03 -0.50
N GLY A 54 4.68 -0.80 -1.34
CA GLY A 54 4.15 -1.99 -1.99
C GLY A 54 3.23 -1.61 -3.14
N CYS A 55 3.68 -0.69 -4.00
CA CYS A 55 2.87 -0.08 -5.06
C CYS A 55 2.36 -1.05 -6.15
N GLY A 56 2.86 -2.29 -6.16
CA GLY A 56 2.42 -3.34 -7.08
C GLY A 56 2.56 -2.94 -8.55
N GLY A 57 1.44 -2.90 -9.27
CA GLY A 57 1.42 -2.48 -10.70
C GLY A 57 1.15 -0.99 -10.91
N GLY A 58 1.17 -0.17 -9.86
CA GLY A 58 1.12 1.30 -9.95
C GLY A 58 -0.26 1.91 -10.21
N ALA A 59 -1.35 1.15 -10.10
CA ALA A 59 -2.70 1.66 -10.35
C ALA A 59 -3.11 2.73 -9.32
N ASN A 60 -2.72 2.59 -8.04
CA ASN A 60 -3.03 3.58 -7.01
C ASN A 60 -2.20 4.85 -7.19
N ILE A 61 -0.94 4.73 -7.62
CA ILE A 61 -0.11 5.88 -8.01
C ILE A 61 -0.81 6.69 -9.09
N LYS A 62 -1.27 6.04 -10.16
CA LYS A 62 -1.99 6.68 -11.25
C LYS A 62 -3.26 7.41 -10.76
N ARG A 63 -4.00 6.80 -9.82
CA ARG A 63 -5.19 7.44 -9.21
C ARG A 63 -4.82 8.68 -8.42
N MET A 64 -3.84 8.61 -7.53
CA MET A 64 -3.40 9.75 -6.72
C MET A 64 -2.94 10.92 -7.61
N LEU A 65 -2.17 10.64 -8.66
CA LEU A 65 -1.71 11.64 -9.63
C LEU A 65 -2.83 12.27 -10.47
N ALA A 66 -3.91 11.51 -10.70
CA ALA A 66 -5.10 11.99 -11.39
C ALA A 66 -6.01 12.84 -10.49
N LEU A 67 -6.11 12.48 -9.21
CA LEU A 67 -6.93 13.18 -8.23
C LEU A 67 -6.39 14.58 -7.89
N ASN A 68 -5.07 14.73 -7.86
CA ASN A 68 -4.44 16.02 -7.58
C ASN A 68 -3.24 16.26 -8.52
N PRO A 69 -3.30 17.28 -9.41
CA PRO A 69 -2.25 17.53 -10.39
C PRO A 69 -0.94 18.07 -9.79
N THR A 70 -0.95 18.57 -8.56
CA THR A 70 0.24 19.16 -7.93
C THR A 70 1.07 18.15 -7.12
N VAL A 71 0.53 16.96 -6.80
CA VAL A 71 1.27 15.97 -6.03
C VAL A 71 2.32 15.23 -6.86
N THR A 72 3.35 14.75 -6.18
CA THR A 72 4.31 13.78 -6.71
C THR A 72 4.23 12.49 -5.93
N VAL A 73 4.39 11.35 -6.60
CA VAL A 73 4.28 10.04 -5.96
C VAL A 73 5.54 9.21 -6.20
N THR A 74 6.13 8.70 -5.13
CA THR A 74 7.16 7.67 -5.17
C THR A 74 6.50 6.32 -4.90
N GLY A 75 6.63 5.37 -5.82
CA GLY A 75 6.24 3.97 -5.60
C GLY A 75 7.42 3.14 -5.13
N LEU A 76 7.23 2.35 -4.08
CA LEU A 76 8.24 1.40 -3.60
C LEU A 76 7.69 -0.01 -3.68
N ASP A 77 8.45 -0.92 -4.28
CA ASP A 77 8.12 -2.34 -4.30
C ASP A 77 9.39 -3.22 -4.24
N ILE A 78 9.26 -4.42 -3.69
CA ILE A 78 10.34 -5.41 -3.62
C ILE A 78 10.44 -6.24 -4.91
N SER A 79 9.39 -6.28 -5.72
CA SER A 79 9.31 -7.05 -6.95
C SER A 79 9.76 -6.25 -8.15
N LYS A 80 10.83 -6.70 -8.83
CA LYS A 80 11.29 -6.09 -10.08
C LYS A 80 10.17 -6.04 -11.13
N LEU A 81 9.37 -7.10 -11.25
CA LEU A 81 8.25 -7.16 -12.19
C LEU A 81 7.15 -6.13 -11.83
N ALA A 82 6.84 -5.96 -10.54
CA ALA A 82 5.88 -4.95 -10.10
C ALA A 82 6.37 -3.54 -10.46
N MET A 83 7.64 -3.24 -10.22
CA MET A 83 8.25 -1.96 -10.61
C MET A 83 8.19 -1.72 -12.13
N GLU A 84 8.50 -2.73 -12.94
CA GLU A 84 8.41 -2.64 -14.40
C GLU A 84 6.97 -2.31 -14.85
N GLU A 85 5.97 -2.98 -14.27
CA GLU A 85 4.55 -2.70 -14.58
C GLU A 85 4.12 -1.33 -14.06
N THR A 86 4.61 -0.89 -12.89
CA THR A 86 4.38 0.47 -12.37
C THR A 86 4.94 1.54 -13.32
N ILE A 87 6.15 1.33 -13.84
CA ILE A 87 6.78 2.24 -14.82
C ILE A 87 5.93 2.31 -16.10
N ASN A 88 5.49 1.15 -16.60
CA ASN A 88 4.64 1.11 -17.80
C ASN A 88 3.31 1.83 -17.59
N GLU A 89 2.63 1.59 -16.45
CA GLU A 89 1.34 2.19 -16.12
C GLU A 89 1.41 3.71 -15.94
N ASN A 90 2.55 4.20 -15.41
CA ASN A 90 2.76 5.60 -15.06
C ASN A 90 3.77 6.32 -15.97
N TYR A 91 4.06 5.79 -17.16
CA TYR A 91 5.11 6.30 -18.03
C TYR A 91 5.04 7.81 -18.26
N ARG A 92 3.87 8.37 -18.57
CA ARG A 92 3.67 9.81 -18.77
C ARG A 92 4.00 10.61 -17.51
N ASN A 93 3.51 10.17 -16.36
CA ASN A 93 3.78 10.81 -15.07
C ASN A 93 5.28 10.77 -14.70
N ILE A 94 6.01 9.73 -15.12
CA ILE A 94 7.46 9.64 -14.92
C ILE A 94 8.19 10.66 -15.82
N VAL A 95 7.80 10.76 -17.09
CA VAL A 95 8.36 11.76 -18.02
C VAL A 95 8.11 13.19 -17.50
N ASP A 96 6.95 13.42 -16.91
CA ASP A 96 6.55 14.71 -16.32
C ASP A 96 7.17 14.96 -14.92
N ASN A 97 8.09 14.09 -14.45
CA ASN A 97 8.73 14.13 -13.13
C ASN A 97 7.75 14.09 -11.95
N ARG A 98 6.56 13.54 -12.13
CA ARG A 98 5.54 13.40 -11.08
C ARG A 98 5.49 12.01 -10.45
N CYS A 99 6.18 11.04 -11.01
CA CYS A 99 6.26 9.67 -10.50
C CYS A 99 7.71 9.18 -10.49
N ILE A 100 8.10 8.55 -9.39
CA ILE A 100 9.40 7.87 -9.23
C ILE A 100 9.11 6.44 -8.76
N VAL A 101 9.88 5.46 -9.24
CA VAL A 101 9.77 4.06 -8.81
C VAL A 101 11.09 3.60 -8.21
N VAL A 102 11.03 3.07 -6.98
CA VAL A 102 12.19 2.66 -6.18
C VAL A 102 12.06 1.20 -5.77
N GLY A 103 13.13 0.44 -5.92
CA GLY A 103 13.20 -0.92 -5.40
C GLY A 103 13.56 -0.93 -3.91
N GLY A 104 12.77 -1.61 -3.08
CA GLY A 104 13.05 -1.66 -1.65
C GLY A 104 12.14 -2.60 -0.87
N ASN A 105 12.56 -2.88 0.36
CA ASN A 105 11.77 -3.65 1.33
C ASN A 105 11.10 -2.69 2.30
N ALA A 106 9.81 -2.89 2.58
CA ALA A 106 9.02 -2.05 3.49
C ALA A 106 9.59 -1.94 4.92
N ILE A 107 10.38 -2.92 5.36
CA ILE A 107 11.01 -2.89 6.70
C ILE A 107 12.38 -2.21 6.73
N GLN A 108 12.89 -1.79 5.58
CA GLN A 108 14.16 -1.05 5.42
C GLN A 108 14.13 -0.34 4.07
N MET A 109 13.57 0.86 4.04
CA MET A 109 13.35 1.59 2.78
C MET A 109 14.55 2.49 2.47
N PRO A 110 15.11 2.43 1.23
CA PRO A 110 16.29 3.21 0.85
C PRO A 110 15.94 4.67 0.51
N LEU A 111 15.24 5.34 1.41
CA LEU A 111 14.71 6.69 1.25
C LEU A 111 15.10 7.55 2.45
N ALA A 112 15.28 8.85 2.22
CA ALA A 112 15.66 9.79 3.28
C ALA A 112 14.52 9.99 4.29
N LYS A 113 14.87 10.17 5.57
CA LYS A 113 13.89 10.50 6.61
C LYS A 113 13.17 11.82 6.31
N GLU A 114 11.96 11.96 6.83
CA GLU A 114 11.19 13.22 6.79
C GLU A 114 11.05 13.80 5.37
N SER A 115 10.76 12.90 4.42
CA SER A 115 10.70 13.24 3.00
C SER A 115 9.30 13.33 2.42
N PHE A 116 8.29 12.83 3.12
CA PHE A 116 6.93 12.69 2.60
C PHE A 116 5.90 13.32 3.52
N GLU A 117 4.88 13.94 2.94
CA GLU A 117 3.69 14.44 3.62
C GLU A 117 2.66 13.33 3.85
N LEU A 118 2.64 12.33 2.95
CA LEU A 118 1.75 11.17 3.04
C LEU A 118 2.53 9.89 2.71
N VAL A 119 2.36 8.85 3.53
CA VAL A 119 2.84 7.50 3.23
C VAL A 119 1.65 6.55 3.24
N THR A 120 1.41 5.87 2.12
CA THR A 120 0.28 4.95 1.93
C THR A 120 0.74 3.50 1.88
N ALA A 121 -0.12 2.59 2.33
CA ALA A 121 0.05 1.14 2.19
C ALA A 121 -1.33 0.52 1.87
N PHE A 122 -1.56 0.18 0.60
CA PHE A 122 -2.79 -0.45 0.14
C PHE A 122 -2.56 -1.94 -0.09
N GLU A 123 -3.28 -2.81 0.65
CA GLU A 123 -3.27 -4.27 0.44
C GLU A 123 -1.86 -4.91 0.52
N THR A 124 -0.93 -4.34 1.30
CA THR A 124 0.47 -4.74 1.28
C THR A 124 1.04 -5.18 2.63
N ILE A 125 0.51 -4.66 3.75
CA ILE A 125 1.04 -4.93 5.10
C ILE A 125 1.03 -6.41 5.46
N TYR A 126 0.16 -7.19 4.86
CA TYR A 126 0.06 -8.65 5.02
C TYR A 126 1.35 -9.40 4.68
N PHE A 127 2.17 -8.83 3.79
CA PHE A 127 3.35 -9.46 3.22
C PHE A 127 4.65 -9.01 3.88
N TRP A 128 4.58 -8.03 4.77
CA TRP A 128 5.77 -7.54 5.45
C TRP A 128 6.28 -8.56 6.46
N SER A 129 7.59 -8.80 6.50
CA SER A 129 8.19 -9.75 7.42
C SER A 129 8.15 -9.29 8.89
N SER A 130 7.93 -8.00 9.11
CA SER A 130 7.70 -7.39 10.42
C SER A 130 6.86 -6.13 10.26
N LEU A 131 5.63 -6.16 10.77
CA LEU A 131 4.77 -4.97 10.76
C LEU A 131 5.36 -3.85 11.62
N ALA A 132 5.91 -4.19 12.79
CA ALA A 132 6.56 -3.23 13.67
C ALA A 132 7.69 -2.43 12.98
N LEU A 133 8.57 -3.11 12.24
CA LEU A 133 9.64 -2.45 11.50
C LEU A 133 9.09 -1.62 10.33
N GLY A 134 8.08 -2.12 9.63
CA GLY A 134 7.43 -1.38 8.55
C GLY A 134 6.79 -0.09 9.05
N MET A 135 6.07 -0.12 10.18
CA MET A 135 5.47 1.09 10.78
C MET A 135 6.54 2.10 11.23
N LYS A 136 7.64 1.63 11.81
CA LYS A 136 8.77 2.51 12.16
C LYS A 136 9.42 3.14 10.93
N GLU A 137 9.52 2.43 9.82
CA GLU A 137 10.02 3.00 8.56
C GLU A 137 9.05 4.03 7.97
N MET A 138 7.73 3.74 7.95
CA MET A 138 6.73 4.74 7.54
C MET A 138 6.81 6.00 8.41
N PHE A 139 6.94 5.83 9.74
CA PHE A 139 7.13 6.94 10.66
C PHE A 139 8.42 7.74 10.38
N ARG A 140 9.53 7.06 10.15
CA ARG A 140 10.82 7.69 9.82
C ARG A 140 10.75 8.55 8.56
N LEU A 141 10.03 8.07 7.54
CA LEU A 141 9.94 8.71 6.24
C LEU A 141 8.97 9.88 6.19
N LEU A 142 7.96 9.89 7.06
CA LEU A 142 7.04 11.01 7.18
C LEU A 142 7.71 12.23 7.80
N LYS A 143 7.34 13.41 7.32
CA LYS A 143 7.63 14.68 7.98
C LYS A 143 6.81 14.82 9.27
N PRO A 144 7.23 15.65 10.23
CA PRO A 144 6.35 16.09 11.33
C PRO A 144 5.03 16.65 10.74
N GLY A 145 3.90 16.26 11.34
CA GLY A 145 2.57 16.56 10.82
C GLY A 145 2.10 15.70 9.64
N GLY A 146 2.97 14.86 9.08
CA GLY A 146 2.65 13.98 7.95
C GLY A 146 1.73 12.83 8.34
N THR A 147 1.01 12.30 7.35
CA THR A 147 -0.03 11.27 7.54
C THR A 147 0.43 9.90 7.05
N CYS A 148 0.25 8.89 7.87
CA CYS A 148 0.26 7.48 7.50
C CYS A 148 -1.16 7.05 7.12
N LEU A 149 -1.33 6.34 6.00
CA LEU A 149 -2.60 5.77 5.56
C LEU A 149 -2.42 4.29 5.23
N ILE A 150 -3.20 3.44 5.89
CA ILE A 150 -3.22 1.99 5.66
C ILE A 150 -4.62 1.60 5.24
N ALA A 151 -4.77 0.90 4.12
CA ALA A 151 -6.06 0.44 3.65
C ALA A 151 -6.00 -1.02 3.17
N ASN A 152 -6.96 -1.81 3.64
CA ASN A 152 -7.03 -3.24 3.40
C ASN A 152 -8.45 -3.69 3.06
N GLU A 153 -8.58 -4.74 2.22
CA GLU A 153 -9.86 -5.44 1.97
C GLU A 153 -10.19 -6.49 3.03
N MET A 154 -9.24 -6.84 3.91
CA MET A 154 -9.42 -7.83 4.97
C MET A 154 -9.13 -7.19 6.33
N ASN A 155 -10.00 -7.48 7.28
CA ASN A 155 -9.94 -6.93 8.64
C ASN A 155 -9.68 -7.98 9.73
N GLY A 156 -9.38 -9.22 9.34
CA GLY A 156 -9.05 -10.32 10.25
C GLY A 156 -10.25 -11.05 10.85
N GLN A 157 -11.47 -10.70 10.47
CA GLN A 157 -12.71 -11.32 10.99
C GLN A 157 -13.27 -12.41 10.07
N GLU A 158 -12.68 -12.63 8.91
CA GLU A 158 -13.13 -13.60 7.93
C GLU A 158 -12.84 -15.03 8.38
N GLU A 159 -13.80 -15.94 8.21
CA GLU A 159 -13.68 -17.36 8.61
C GLU A 159 -12.51 -18.09 7.94
N TYR A 160 -12.12 -17.65 6.74
CA TYR A 160 -11.08 -18.26 5.91
C TYR A 160 -9.68 -17.64 6.09
N VAL A 161 -9.49 -16.73 7.06
CA VAL A 161 -8.21 -16.02 7.30
C VAL A 161 -7.03 -16.99 7.39
N LYS A 162 -7.13 -18.02 8.22
CA LYS A 162 -6.04 -18.99 8.42
C LYS A 162 -5.64 -19.74 7.15
N GLU A 163 -6.61 -20.04 6.28
CA GLU A 163 -6.35 -20.70 5.01
C GLU A 163 -5.65 -19.78 4.02
N LEU A 164 -6.06 -18.50 3.97
CA LEU A 164 -5.42 -17.48 3.15
C LEU A 164 -4.00 -17.19 3.61
N GLU A 165 -3.77 -17.01 4.90
CA GLU A 165 -2.45 -16.79 5.48
C GLU A 165 -1.47 -17.88 5.06
N LYS A 166 -1.90 -19.15 5.17
CA LYS A 166 -1.09 -20.28 4.75
C LYS A 166 -0.87 -20.34 3.24
N ALA A 167 -1.92 -20.10 2.46
CA ALA A 167 -1.86 -20.18 0.99
C ALA A 167 -1.01 -19.10 0.36
N ALA A 168 -1.07 -17.87 0.88
CA ALA A 168 -0.36 -16.71 0.35
C ALA A 168 0.95 -16.41 1.10
N ASN A 169 1.28 -17.14 2.16
CA ASN A 169 2.39 -16.84 3.07
C ASN A 169 2.34 -15.36 3.53
N MET A 170 1.20 -14.99 4.08
CA MET A 170 0.91 -13.65 4.55
C MET A 170 0.36 -13.69 5.98
N ARG A 171 0.24 -12.56 6.65
CA ARG A 171 -0.40 -12.41 7.94
C ARG A 171 -1.47 -11.32 7.85
N ILE A 172 -2.70 -11.68 8.20
CA ILE A 172 -3.82 -10.73 8.25
C ILE A 172 -3.88 -10.14 9.67
N TYR A 173 -4.04 -8.84 9.75
CA TYR A 173 -4.07 -8.10 11.01
C TYR A 173 -5.45 -7.54 11.25
N THR A 174 -5.92 -7.62 12.49
CA THR A 174 -7.12 -6.91 12.92
C THR A 174 -6.88 -5.40 12.98
N VAL A 175 -7.95 -4.63 13.04
CA VAL A 175 -7.87 -3.17 13.22
C VAL A 175 -7.11 -2.82 14.49
N ASP A 176 -7.33 -3.56 15.57
CA ASP A 176 -6.68 -3.31 16.85
C ASP A 176 -5.19 -3.68 16.81
N ASP A 177 -4.81 -4.78 16.16
CA ASP A 177 -3.39 -5.08 15.90
C ASP A 177 -2.70 -3.90 15.20
N ILE A 178 -3.31 -3.36 14.12
CA ILE A 178 -2.71 -2.27 13.34
C ILE A 178 -2.58 -1.00 14.19
N LYS A 179 -3.60 -0.68 15.02
CA LYS A 179 -3.56 0.46 15.95
C LYS A 179 -2.40 0.33 16.95
N GLU A 180 -2.23 -0.83 17.57
CA GLU A 180 -1.14 -1.08 18.51
C GLU A 180 0.22 -0.83 17.85
N TYR A 181 0.46 -1.37 16.65
CA TYR A 181 1.71 -1.14 15.91
C TYR A 181 1.92 0.33 15.51
N LEU A 182 0.85 1.07 15.21
CA LEU A 182 0.94 2.52 14.94
C LEU A 182 1.33 3.28 16.20
N ILE A 183 0.72 2.98 17.35
CA ILE A 183 1.05 3.58 18.66
C ILE A 183 2.50 3.30 19.02
N ASP A 184 2.93 2.04 18.92
CA ASP A 184 4.30 1.61 19.22
C ASP A 184 5.35 2.26 18.31
N ALA A 185 4.98 2.63 17.10
CA ALA A 185 5.84 3.37 16.18
C ALA A 185 5.91 4.87 16.49
N GLY A 186 5.04 5.40 17.36
CA GLY A 186 5.02 6.80 17.78
C GLY A 186 3.96 7.67 17.10
N PHE A 187 3.05 7.08 16.34
CA PHE A 187 1.94 7.80 15.71
C PHE A 187 0.89 8.25 16.72
N VAL A 188 0.24 9.37 16.41
CA VAL A 188 -0.86 9.95 17.19
C VAL A 188 -2.08 10.17 16.29
N ASN A 189 -3.21 10.61 16.86
CA ASN A 189 -4.44 10.93 16.13
C ASN A 189 -4.89 9.81 15.19
N ILE A 190 -4.89 8.58 15.70
CA ILE A 190 -5.27 7.39 14.90
C ILE A 190 -6.79 7.42 14.69
N SER A 191 -7.20 7.45 13.44
CA SER A 191 -8.59 7.35 13.01
C SER A 191 -8.81 6.07 12.21
N THR A 192 -10.00 5.49 12.31
CA THR A 192 -10.37 4.27 11.61
C THR A 192 -11.72 4.48 10.92
N ARG A 193 -11.79 4.07 9.65
CA ARG A 193 -13.02 3.95 8.88
C ARG A 193 -13.17 2.52 8.39
N GLN A 194 -14.38 1.96 8.49
CA GLN A 194 -14.67 0.59 8.07
C GLN A 194 -15.94 0.55 7.22
N ASP A 195 -15.97 -0.39 6.29
CA ASP A 195 -17.15 -0.83 5.55
C ASP A 195 -17.29 -2.33 5.78
N GLU A 196 -18.15 -2.70 6.72
CA GLU A 196 -18.35 -4.09 7.13
C GLU A 196 -18.86 -4.98 5.98
N ALA A 197 -19.73 -4.44 5.12
CA ALA A 197 -20.30 -5.19 4.00
C ALA A 197 -19.27 -5.58 2.94
N ARG A 198 -18.22 -4.76 2.79
CA ARG A 198 -17.12 -4.99 1.83
C ARG A 198 -15.83 -5.46 2.52
N HIS A 199 -15.83 -5.57 3.85
CA HIS A 199 -14.65 -5.83 4.67
C HIS A 199 -13.53 -4.81 4.48
N PHE A 200 -13.86 -3.58 4.05
CA PHE A 200 -12.86 -2.54 3.86
C PHE A 200 -12.52 -1.88 5.18
N VAL A 201 -11.23 -1.67 5.38
CA VAL A 201 -10.72 -0.89 6.50
C VAL A 201 -9.68 0.12 6.02
N CYS A 202 -9.76 1.34 6.56
CA CYS A 202 -8.80 2.39 6.37
C CYS A 202 -8.43 2.99 7.72
N LEU A 203 -7.14 3.00 8.03
CA LEU A 203 -6.60 3.70 9.19
C LEU A 203 -5.74 4.87 8.70
N THR A 204 -5.90 6.01 9.37
CA THR A 204 -4.99 7.15 9.23
C THR A 204 -4.37 7.48 10.58
N ALA A 205 -3.13 7.93 10.58
CA ALA A 205 -2.41 8.32 11.78
C ALA A 205 -1.42 9.44 11.45
N THR A 206 -1.13 10.31 12.43
CA THR A 206 -0.25 11.47 12.24
C THR A 206 1.09 11.24 12.94
N LYS A 207 2.18 11.60 12.28
CA LYS A 207 3.47 11.78 12.95
C LYS A 207 3.46 13.13 13.68
N PRO A 208 3.70 13.18 15.02
CA PRO A 208 3.75 14.43 15.78
C PRO A 208 4.85 15.38 15.30
#